data_1f300d7081f2be9f18eb97d9d2ae5948
#
_entry.id   1f300d7081f2be9f18eb97d9d2ae5948
#
_cell.length_a   1.000
_cell.length_b   1.000
_cell.length_c   1.000
_cell.angle_alpha   90.00
_cell.angle_beta   90.00
_cell.angle_gamma   90.00
#
_symmetry.space_group_name_H-M   'P 1'
#
loop_
_entity.id
_entity.type
_entity.pdbx_description
1 polymer ?
#
loop_
_entity_poly.entity_id
_entity_poly.type
_entity_poly.pdbx_seq_one_letter_code
_entity_poly.pdbx_strand_id
1 'polypeptide(L)' 'MSEEPNQPYRSYNRTWAEIEAMLEGAEDRLVQWKNWYEQCRKKGDLDGMKEAARNHKALQGVVKTLKWTLGEEGVGTPLE' A
#
# COMPACT_ATOMS: atom_id res chain seq x y z
N MET A 1 21.06 10.06 27.84
CA MET A 1 20.50 9.97 27.48
C MET A 1 20.20 9.90 26.93
N SER A 2 19.88 9.83 26.64
CA SER A 2 19.37 9.61 26.02
C SER A 2 18.97 9.60 25.32
N GLU A 3 18.88 9.44 25.26
CA GLU A 3 18.35 9.36 24.70
C GLU A 3 17.95 9.43 23.88
N GLU A 4 17.88 9.48 23.63
CA GLU A 4 17.37 9.57 22.91
C GLU A 4 16.90 9.53 22.22
N PRO A 5 16.90 9.66 22.00
CA PRO A 5 16.25 9.69 21.29
C PRO A 5 15.84 9.78 20.45
N ASN A 6 15.67 9.73 20.07
CA ASN A 6 15.08 9.74 19.34
C ASN A 6 14.42 9.49 18.72
N GLN A 7 14.21 9.18 18.59
CA GLN A 7 13.44 8.90 18.10
C GLN A 7 12.60 8.77 17.99
N PRO A 8 12.75 8.63 17.19
CA PRO A 8 11.64 8.67 16.73
C PRO A 8 10.80 8.51 16.92
N TYR A 9 11.06 8.19 16.65
CA TYR A 9 9.73 8.54 17.10
C TYR A 9 8.83 8.98 15.99
N ARG A 10 7.68 9.55 16.38
CA ARG A 10 6.69 9.96 15.40
C ARG A 10 6.91 11.39 14.97
N SER A 11 6.77 11.60 13.68
CA SER A 11 6.72 12.93 13.11
C SER A 11 5.26 13.19 12.71
N TYR A 12 4.73 14.32 13.10
CA TYR A 12 3.35 14.68 12.77
C TYR A 12 3.27 15.72 11.66
N ASN A 13 4.32 15.78 10.85
CA ASN A 13 4.40 16.79 9.81
C ASN A 13 4.36 16.24 8.40
N ARG A 14 3.76 15.06 8.20
CA ARG A 14 3.50 14.57 6.85
C ARG A 14 2.46 15.47 6.20
N THR A 15 2.77 16.00 5.04
CA THR A 15 1.82 16.83 4.31
C THR A 15 0.79 15.97 3.60
N TRP A 16 -0.37 16.56 3.32
CA TRP A 16 -1.39 15.88 2.53
C TRP A 16 -0.85 15.49 1.17
N ALA A 17 0.01 16.34 0.58
CA ALA A 17 0.62 16.04 -0.71
C ALA A 17 1.50 14.79 -0.64
N GLU A 18 2.23 14.61 0.45
CA GLU A 18 3.04 13.41 0.63
C GLU A 18 2.18 12.17 0.75
N ILE A 19 1.06 12.28 1.45
CA ILE A 19 0.14 11.14 1.62
C ILE A 19 -0.52 10.80 0.28
N GLU A 20 -0.92 11.82 -0.47
CA GLU A 20 -1.50 11.61 -1.80
C GLU A 20 -0.50 10.95 -2.75
N ALA A 21 0.76 11.36 -2.69
CA ALA A 21 1.80 10.77 -3.52
C ALA A 21 2.01 9.29 -3.16
N MET A 22 1.94 8.97 -1.89
CA MET A 22 2.06 7.59 -1.44
C MET A 22 0.89 6.75 -1.96
N LEU A 23 -0.33 7.31 -1.93
CA LEU A 23 -1.51 6.63 -2.45
C LEU A 23 -1.37 6.35 -3.94
N GLU A 24 -0.93 7.36 -4.69
CA GLU A 24 -0.74 7.20 -6.13
C GLU A 24 0.28 6.11 -6.43
N GLY A 25 1.40 6.10 -5.71
CA GLY A 25 2.41 5.07 -5.86
C GLY A 25 1.88 3.68 -5.53
N ALA A 26 1.06 3.57 -4.50
CA ALA A 26 0.48 2.29 -4.11
C ALA A 26 -0.51 1.80 -5.18
N GLU A 27 -1.29 2.70 -5.75
CA GLU A 27 -2.23 2.34 -6.82
C GLU A 27 -1.50 1.87 -8.07
N ASP A 28 -0.38 2.53 -8.40
CA ASP A 28 0.45 2.10 -9.53
C ASP A 28 0.99 0.69 -9.30
N ARG A 29 1.42 0.40 -8.09
CA ARG A 29 1.94 -0.94 -7.77
C ARG A 29 0.85 -2.00 -7.80
N LEU A 30 -0.38 -1.64 -7.44
CA LEU A 30 -1.50 -2.56 -7.56
C LEU A 30 -1.64 -3.03 -9.02
N VAL A 31 -1.58 -2.08 -9.95
CA VAL A 31 -1.69 -2.40 -11.38
C VAL A 31 -0.53 -3.28 -11.81
N GLN A 32 0.69 -2.97 -11.36
CA GLN A 32 1.87 -3.75 -11.71
C GLN A 32 1.75 -5.20 -11.24
N TRP A 33 1.32 -5.42 -10.00
CA TRP A 33 1.18 -6.78 -9.48
C TRP A 33 0.05 -7.54 -10.16
N LYS A 34 -1.02 -6.84 -10.51
CA LYS A 34 -2.11 -7.47 -11.26
C LYS A 34 -1.61 -7.93 -12.63
N ASN A 35 -0.85 -7.10 -13.31
CA ASN A 35 -0.29 -7.43 -14.61
C ASN A 35 0.69 -8.60 -14.49
N TRP A 36 1.51 -8.60 -13.45
CA TRP A 36 2.47 -9.67 -13.21
C TRP A 36 1.75 -10.99 -12.96
N TYR A 37 0.66 -10.95 -12.19
CA TYR A 37 -0.16 -12.13 -11.94
C TYR A 37 -0.65 -12.72 -13.27
N GLU A 38 -1.15 -11.88 -14.18
CA GLU A 38 -1.65 -12.35 -15.46
C GLU A 38 -0.54 -12.98 -16.32
N GLN A 39 0.65 -12.40 -16.30
CA GLN A 39 1.78 -12.95 -17.02
C GLN A 39 2.19 -14.29 -16.46
N CYS A 40 2.23 -14.42 -15.15
CA CYS A 40 2.56 -15.69 -14.50
C CYS A 40 1.50 -16.76 -14.81
N ARG A 41 0.23 -16.35 -14.82
CA ARG A 41 -0.87 -17.25 -15.14
C ARG A 41 -0.71 -17.83 -16.54
N LYS A 42 -0.37 -16.97 -17.49
CA LYS A 42 -0.19 -17.40 -18.89
C LYS A 42 0.97 -18.38 -19.04
N LYS A 43 1.98 -18.24 -18.21
CA LYS A 43 3.16 -19.12 -18.25
C LYS A 43 2.99 -20.36 -17.40
N GLY A 44 1.94 -20.44 -16.59
CA GLY A 44 1.76 -21.53 -15.65
C GLY A 44 2.68 -21.47 -14.45
N ASP A 45 3.20 -20.27 -14.13
CA ASP A 45 4.09 -20.07 -13.01
C ASP A 45 3.27 -19.88 -11.73
N LEU A 46 3.01 -20.98 -11.03
CA LEU A 46 2.15 -20.95 -9.85
C LEU A 46 2.75 -20.16 -8.70
N ASP A 47 4.06 -20.28 -8.50
CA ASP A 47 4.73 -19.54 -7.41
C ASP A 47 4.67 -18.04 -7.67
N GLY A 48 4.90 -17.62 -8.91
CA GLY A 48 4.78 -16.22 -9.29
C GLY A 48 3.37 -15.70 -9.10
N MET A 49 2.36 -16.50 -9.41
CA MET A 49 0.96 -16.13 -9.20
C MET A 49 0.68 -15.92 -7.73
N LYS A 50 1.16 -16.81 -6.86
CA LYS A 50 0.94 -16.69 -5.43
C LYS A 50 1.61 -15.44 -4.86
N GLU A 51 2.84 -15.17 -5.30
CA GLU A 51 3.55 -13.97 -4.86
C GLU A 51 2.81 -12.71 -5.29
N ALA A 52 2.40 -12.66 -6.55
CA ALA A 52 1.68 -11.51 -7.08
C ALA A 52 0.37 -11.29 -6.33
N ALA A 53 -0.36 -12.36 -6.05
CA ALA A 53 -1.64 -12.26 -5.33
C ALA A 53 -1.43 -11.72 -3.91
N ARG A 54 -0.40 -12.20 -3.22
CA ARG A 54 -0.10 -11.72 -1.86
C ARG A 54 0.25 -10.25 -1.85
N ASN A 55 1.10 -9.84 -2.79
CA ASN A 55 1.51 -8.43 -2.84
C ASN A 55 0.36 -7.52 -3.25
N HIS A 56 -0.47 -7.98 -4.18
CA HIS A 56 -1.66 -7.23 -4.58
C HIS A 56 -2.60 -7.04 -3.39
N LYS A 57 -2.83 -8.11 -2.63
CA LYS A 57 -3.71 -8.02 -1.47
C LYS A 57 -3.17 -7.08 -0.41
N ALA A 58 -1.86 -7.15 -0.13
CA ALA A 58 -1.24 -6.26 0.83
C ALA A 58 -1.40 -4.80 0.42
N LEU A 59 -1.22 -4.51 -0.87
CA LEU A 59 -1.36 -3.15 -1.37
C LEU A 59 -2.80 -2.66 -1.34
N GLN A 60 -3.78 -3.55 -1.47
CA GLN A 60 -5.18 -3.16 -1.32
C GLN A 60 -5.42 -2.58 0.07
N GLY A 61 -4.80 -3.18 1.09
CA GLY A 61 -4.89 -2.66 2.45
C GLY A 61 -4.22 -1.31 2.59
N VAL A 62 -3.05 -1.14 1.96
CA VAL A 62 -2.34 0.13 1.97
C VAL A 62 -3.18 1.23 1.32
N VAL A 63 -3.74 0.94 0.14
CA VAL A 63 -4.58 1.91 -0.58
C VAL A 63 -5.79 2.30 0.27
N LYS A 64 -6.46 1.31 0.86
CA LYS A 64 -7.63 1.59 1.70
C LYS A 64 -7.27 2.48 2.87
N THR A 65 -6.15 2.18 3.54
CA THR A 65 -5.69 2.96 4.68
C THR A 65 -5.39 4.40 4.30
N LEU A 66 -4.71 4.60 3.17
CA LEU A 66 -4.37 5.95 2.73
C LEU A 66 -5.60 6.74 2.32
N LYS A 67 -6.56 6.11 1.66
CA LYS A 67 -7.82 6.76 1.32
C LYS A 67 -8.59 7.16 2.58
N TRP A 68 -8.61 6.26 3.57
CA TRP A 68 -9.25 6.58 4.84
C TRP A 68 -8.55 7.74 5.52
N THR A 69 -7.22 7.74 5.51
CA THR A 69 -6.43 8.83 6.11
C THR A 69 -6.74 10.16 5.45
N LEU A 70 -6.93 10.16 4.13
CA LEU A 70 -7.25 11.37 3.37
C LEU A 70 -8.71 11.80 3.52
N GLY A 71 -9.53 10.99 4.20
CA GLY A 71 -10.93 11.32 4.41
C GLY A 71 -11.80 11.12 3.18
N GLU A 72 -11.41 10.24 2.28
CA GLU A 72 -12.18 9.99 1.07
C GLU A 72 -13.55 9.42 1.43
N GLU A 73 -14.61 9.98 0.83
CA GLU A 73 -15.97 9.55 1.11
C GLU A 73 -16.19 8.11 0.67
N GLY A 74 -16.98 7.39 1.46
CA GLY A 74 -17.35 6.02 1.12
C GLY A 74 -16.31 4.99 1.54
N VAL A 75 -15.20 5.42 2.09
CA VAL A 75 -14.16 4.49 2.55
C VAL A 75 -14.34 4.26 4.05
N GLY A 76 -14.64 3.02 4.42
CA GLY A 76 -14.74 2.64 5.82
C GLY A 76 -13.39 2.45 6.46
N THR A 77 -13.40 2.17 7.77
CA THR A 77 -12.16 1.94 8.48
C THR A 77 -11.41 0.74 7.89
N PRO A 78 -10.08 0.87 7.73
CA PRO A 78 -9.30 -0.25 7.18
C PRO A 78 -9.19 -1.44 8.13
N LEU A 79 -9.68 -1.30 9.36
CA LEU A 79 -9.67 -2.40 10.32
C LEU A 79 -10.85 -3.34 10.15
N GLU A 80 -11.74 -3.02 9.24
CA GLU A 80 -12.89 -3.87 8.90
C GLU A 80 -12.76 -4.45 7.47
#